data_3c84ba5096bcdf727febcb6986ad9595
#
_entry.id   3c84ba5096bcdf727febcb6986ad9595
#
_cell.length_a   1.000
_cell.length_b   1.000
_cell.length_c   1.000
_cell.angle_alpha   90.00
_cell.angle_beta   90.00
_cell.angle_gamma   90.00
#
_symmetry.space_group_name_H-M   'P 1'
#
loop_
_entity.id
_entity.type
_entity.pdbx_description
1 polymer ?
#
loop_
_entity_poly.entity_id
_entity_poly.type
_entity_poly.pdbx_seq_one_letter_code
_entity_poly.pdbx_strand_id
1 'polypeptide(L)'
;MLTIGQMSKVCGVSVKTLHHYDKIGLLKPQKTDEANGYRYYEDSQIGTMLLIGRLKRYGFPLVDIQRLLTVKDSRELLRQMHQQKFRLERQMEHISITIREMGYHLEEFERTGDIMSYQNNYE
;
A
#
# COMPACT_ATOMS: atom_id res chain seq x y z
N MET A 1 4.84 -9.41 -26.69
CA MET A 1 5.54 -8.82 -25.52
C MET A 1 5.41 -7.31 -25.52
N LEU A 2 5.43 -6.71 -24.34
CA LEU A 2 5.34 -5.27 -24.13
C LEU A 2 6.71 -4.69 -23.85
N THR A 3 7.02 -3.53 -24.45
CA THR A 3 8.18 -2.75 -24.03
C THR A 3 7.92 -2.14 -22.65
N ILE A 4 8.97 -1.69 -21.95
CA ILE A 4 8.80 -1.04 -20.65
C ILE A 4 7.89 0.21 -20.74
N GLY A 5 7.99 0.95 -21.84
CA GLY A 5 7.11 2.11 -22.06
C GLY A 5 5.66 1.72 -22.23
N GLN A 6 5.39 0.64 -22.96
CA GLN A 6 4.02 0.10 -23.12
C GLN A 6 3.48 -0.43 -21.80
N MET A 7 4.31 -1.16 -21.06
CA MET A 7 3.95 -1.68 -19.72
C MET A 7 3.59 -0.54 -18.77
N SER A 8 4.39 0.52 -18.78
CA SER A 8 4.16 1.73 -17.99
C SER A 8 2.77 2.32 -18.28
N LYS A 9 2.42 2.47 -19.55
CA LYS A 9 1.12 3.04 -19.96
C LYS A 9 -0.05 2.16 -19.58
N VAL A 10 0.08 0.85 -19.84
CA VAL A 10 -1.00 -0.11 -19.55
C VAL A 10 -1.28 -0.21 -18.06
N CYS A 11 -0.24 -0.23 -17.24
CA CYS A 11 -0.37 -0.42 -15.79
C CYS A 11 -0.56 0.89 -15.03
N GLY A 12 -0.38 2.03 -15.69
CA GLY A 12 -0.50 3.33 -15.04
C GLY A 12 0.58 3.61 -14.01
N VAL A 13 1.79 3.08 -14.24
CA VAL A 13 2.96 3.30 -13.37
C VAL A 13 4.09 3.91 -14.18
N SER A 14 5.02 4.61 -13.52
CA SER A 14 6.15 5.20 -14.20
C SER A 14 7.18 4.14 -14.64
N VAL A 15 7.92 4.44 -15.69
CA VAL A 15 9.08 3.64 -16.10
C VAL A 15 10.08 3.52 -14.95
N LYS A 16 10.26 4.59 -14.19
CA LYS A 16 11.10 4.62 -12.99
C LYS A 16 10.67 3.57 -11.97
N THR A 17 9.37 3.44 -11.73
CA THR A 17 8.81 2.44 -10.83
C THR A 17 9.13 1.03 -11.34
N LEU A 18 8.95 0.78 -12.64
CA LEU A 18 9.25 -0.52 -13.23
C LEU A 18 10.74 -0.87 -13.12
N HIS A 19 11.65 0.10 -13.33
CA HIS A 19 13.08 -0.10 -13.10
C HIS A 19 13.38 -0.42 -11.63
N HIS A 20 12.73 0.28 -10.71
CA HIS A 20 12.89 0.04 -9.28
C HIS A 20 12.45 -1.38 -8.90
N TYR A 21 11.29 -1.82 -9.42
CA TYR A 21 10.75 -3.16 -9.14
C TYR A 21 11.63 -4.26 -9.73
N ASP A 22 12.26 -4.02 -10.88
CA ASP A 22 13.26 -4.93 -11.43
C ASP A 22 14.47 -5.02 -10.50
N LYS A 23 14.98 -3.88 -10.07
CA LYS A 23 16.17 -3.79 -9.21
C LYS A 23 15.99 -4.53 -7.89
N ILE A 24 14.83 -4.39 -7.23
CA ILE A 24 14.55 -5.04 -5.95
C ILE A 24 14.01 -6.47 -6.10
N GLY A 25 13.81 -6.94 -7.32
CA GLY A 25 13.31 -8.30 -7.58
C GLY A 25 11.81 -8.48 -7.36
N LEU A 26 11.05 -7.39 -7.25
CA LEU A 26 9.59 -7.47 -7.05
C LEU A 26 8.87 -7.87 -8.33
N LEU A 27 9.24 -7.27 -9.46
CA LEU A 27 8.71 -7.61 -10.78
C LEU A 27 9.83 -7.47 -11.80
N LYS A 28 10.33 -8.59 -12.31
CA LYS A 28 11.39 -8.60 -13.30
C LYS A 28 10.81 -8.72 -14.71
N PRO A 29 11.40 -8.02 -15.72
CA PRO A 29 10.97 -8.22 -17.09
C PRO A 29 11.16 -9.68 -17.50
N GLN A 30 10.27 -10.18 -18.32
CA GLN A 30 10.36 -11.55 -18.83
C GLN A 30 11.63 -11.76 -19.65
N LYS A 31 12.05 -10.71 -20.36
CA LYS A 31 13.23 -10.76 -21.22
C LYS A 31 13.95 -9.41 -21.19
N THR A 32 15.28 -9.47 -21.16
CA THR A 32 16.13 -8.30 -21.37
C THR A 32 16.99 -8.60 -22.61
N ASP A 33 16.95 -7.70 -23.58
CA ASP A 33 17.78 -7.83 -24.79
C ASP A 33 19.23 -7.51 -24.43
N GLU A 34 20.10 -8.48 -24.55
CA GLU A 34 21.51 -8.34 -24.19
C GLU A 34 22.25 -7.33 -25.09
N ALA A 35 21.80 -7.16 -26.33
CA ALA A 35 22.46 -6.27 -27.28
C ALA A 35 22.23 -4.79 -26.95
N ASN A 36 21.04 -4.41 -26.49
CA ASN A 36 20.66 -3.01 -26.24
C ASN A 36 20.15 -2.73 -24.84
N GLY A 37 20.02 -3.77 -24.00
CA GLY A 37 19.52 -3.62 -22.63
C GLY A 37 18.03 -3.34 -22.51
N TYR A 38 17.27 -3.40 -23.60
CA TYR A 38 15.84 -3.15 -23.58
C TYR A 38 15.10 -4.25 -22.84
N ARG A 39 14.10 -3.85 -22.04
CA ARG A 39 13.29 -4.72 -21.20
C ARG A 39 11.94 -4.97 -21.84
N TYR A 40 11.50 -6.23 -21.81
CA TYR A 40 10.22 -6.67 -22.36
C TYR A 40 9.44 -7.46 -21.33
N TYR A 41 8.13 -7.21 -21.27
CA TYR A 41 7.21 -7.82 -20.31
C TYR A 41 6.19 -8.68 -21.05
N GLU A 42 5.81 -9.78 -20.41
CA GLU A 42 4.71 -10.63 -20.87
C GLU A 42 3.37 -10.00 -20.49
N ASP A 43 2.32 -10.29 -21.27
CA ASP A 43 0.98 -9.82 -20.99
C ASP A 43 0.49 -10.30 -19.61
N SER A 44 0.88 -11.52 -19.19
CA SER A 44 0.55 -12.06 -17.87
C SER A 44 1.11 -11.22 -16.72
N GLN A 45 2.18 -10.45 -16.95
CA GLN A 45 2.79 -9.59 -15.93
C GLN A 45 1.96 -8.34 -15.66
N ILE A 46 1.03 -7.99 -16.54
CA ILE A 46 0.05 -6.91 -16.29
C ILE A 46 -0.78 -7.25 -15.06
N GLY A 47 -1.32 -8.48 -14.99
CA GLY A 47 -2.10 -8.92 -13.83
C GLY A 47 -1.30 -8.87 -12.54
N THR A 48 -0.03 -9.31 -12.59
CA THR A 48 0.87 -9.24 -11.42
C THR A 48 1.10 -7.79 -10.99
N MET A 49 1.34 -6.89 -11.94
CA MET A 49 1.56 -5.47 -11.64
C MET A 49 0.31 -4.83 -11.00
N LEU A 50 -0.88 -5.18 -11.50
CA LEU A 50 -2.13 -4.68 -10.94
C LEU A 50 -2.34 -5.19 -9.52
N LEU A 51 -2.00 -6.45 -9.25
CA LEU A 51 -2.07 -7.02 -7.90
C LEU A 51 -1.10 -6.29 -6.95
N ILE A 52 0.12 -6.03 -7.38
CA ILE A 52 1.10 -5.25 -6.61
C ILE A 52 0.50 -3.90 -6.23
N GLY A 53 -0.11 -3.19 -7.19
CA GLY A 53 -0.74 -1.90 -6.95
C GLY A 53 -1.85 -1.96 -5.92
N ARG A 54 -2.69 -3.00 -5.97
CA ARG A 54 -3.76 -3.20 -4.99
C ARG A 54 -3.21 -3.46 -3.59
N LEU A 55 -2.24 -4.35 -3.47
CA LEU A 55 -1.64 -4.68 -2.18
C LEU A 55 -0.96 -3.46 -1.55
N LYS A 56 -0.32 -2.61 -2.37
CA LYS A 56 0.23 -1.33 -1.89
C LYS A 56 -0.87 -0.43 -1.34
N ARG A 57 -1.97 -0.29 -2.05
CA ARG A 57 -3.11 0.52 -1.59
C ARG A 57 -3.71 0.00 -0.30
N TYR A 58 -3.67 -1.32 -0.09
CA TYR A 58 -4.17 -1.93 1.15
C TYR A 58 -3.19 -1.78 2.31
N GLY A 59 -2.03 -1.19 2.07
CA GLY A 59 -1.06 -0.89 3.12
C GLY A 59 0.02 -1.93 3.33
N PHE A 60 0.17 -2.91 2.42
CA PHE A 60 1.25 -3.88 2.52
C PHE A 60 2.58 -3.25 2.11
N PRO A 61 3.64 -3.38 2.93
CA PRO A 61 4.98 -2.98 2.52
C PRO A 61 5.48 -3.82 1.33
N LEU A 62 6.38 -3.26 0.53
CA LEU A 62 6.91 -3.95 -0.66
C LEU A 62 7.56 -5.29 -0.31
N VAL A 63 8.23 -5.38 0.82
CA VAL A 63 8.86 -6.62 1.31
C VAL A 63 7.82 -7.72 1.52
N ASP A 64 6.65 -7.37 2.07
CA ASP A 64 5.56 -8.32 2.27
C ASP A 64 4.90 -8.70 0.95
N ILE A 65 4.73 -7.75 0.03
CA ILE A 65 4.18 -8.00 -1.30
C ILE A 65 5.07 -9.01 -2.04
N GLN A 66 6.39 -8.81 -2.00
CA GLN A 66 7.34 -9.71 -2.64
C GLN A 66 7.21 -11.14 -2.09
N ARG A 67 7.09 -11.28 -0.79
CA ARG A 67 6.88 -12.58 -0.15
C ARG A 67 5.56 -13.22 -0.58
N LEU A 68 4.47 -12.44 -0.59
CA LEU A 68 3.14 -12.93 -0.96
C LEU A 68 3.09 -13.39 -2.43
N LEU A 69 3.81 -12.71 -3.32
CA LEU A 69 3.87 -13.09 -4.73
C LEU A 69 4.65 -14.38 -4.97
N THR A 70 5.56 -14.75 -4.08
CA THR A 70 6.33 -16.00 -4.20
C THR A 70 5.61 -17.20 -3.63
N VAL A 71 4.60 -16.98 -2.77
CA VAL A 71 3.80 -18.07 -2.19
C VAL A 71 2.79 -18.53 -3.22
N LYS A 72 2.83 -19.82 -3.55
CA LYS A 72 1.92 -20.42 -4.54
C LYS A 72 0.56 -20.79 -3.97
N ASP A 73 0.38 -20.67 -2.65
CA ASP A 73 -0.85 -21.01 -1.97
C ASP A 73 -1.71 -19.75 -1.81
N SER A 74 -2.81 -19.69 -2.55
CA SER A 74 -3.77 -18.58 -2.49
C SER A 74 -4.41 -18.41 -1.11
N ARG A 75 -4.42 -19.46 -0.29
CA ARG A 75 -4.96 -19.39 1.09
C ARG A 75 -4.10 -18.48 1.97
N GLU A 76 -2.78 -18.47 1.77
CA GLU A 76 -1.90 -17.57 2.52
C GLU A 76 -2.16 -16.10 2.17
N LEU A 77 -2.30 -15.79 0.88
CA LEU A 77 -2.66 -14.44 0.45
C LEU A 77 -4.00 -14.02 1.05
N LEU A 78 -4.99 -14.90 0.98
CA LEU A 78 -6.32 -14.66 1.53
C LEU A 78 -6.26 -14.38 3.04
N ARG A 79 -5.49 -15.20 3.79
CA ARG A 79 -5.30 -15.03 5.22
C ARG A 79 -4.67 -13.68 5.55
N GLN A 80 -3.63 -13.29 4.82
CA GLN A 80 -2.96 -11.99 5.01
C GLN A 80 -3.90 -10.83 4.70
N MET A 81 -4.72 -10.96 3.68
CA MET A 81 -5.70 -9.92 3.33
C MET A 81 -6.76 -9.78 4.41
N HIS A 82 -7.27 -10.89 4.96
CA HIS A 82 -8.22 -10.83 6.09
C HIS A 82 -7.60 -10.16 7.32
N GLN A 83 -6.36 -10.50 7.64
CA GLN A 83 -5.65 -9.87 8.78
C GLN A 83 -5.47 -8.38 8.56
N GLN A 84 -5.11 -7.96 7.37
CA GLN A 84 -4.91 -6.53 7.05
C GLN A 84 -6.23 -5.77 7.11
N LYS A 85 -7.30 -6.36 6.56
CA LYS A 85 -8.65 -5.77 6.65
C LYS A 85 -9.05 -5.57 8.11
N PHE A 86 -8.83 -6.57 8.96
CA PHE A 86 -9.13 -6.48 10.38
C PHE A 86 -8.34 -5.37 11.07
N ARG A 87 -7.03 -5.24 10.76
CA ARG A 87 -6.20 -4.15 11.31
C ARG A 87 -6.73 -2.77 10.89
N LEU A 88 -7.12 -2.64 9.62
CA LEU A 88 -7.67 -1.38 9.12
C LEU A 88 -8.99 -1.04 9.79
N GLU A 89 -9.86 -2.01 10.02
CA GLU A 89 -11.11 -1.83 10.76
C GLU A 89 -10.85 -1.37 12.20
N ARG A 90 -9.84 -1.95 12.85
CA ARG A 90 -9.42 -1.54 14.19
C ARG A 90 -8.86 -0.12 14.20
N GLN A 91 -8.08 0.25 13.20
CA GLN A 91 -7.56 1.62 13.05
C GLN A 91 -8.70 2.61 12.83
N MET A 92 -9.67 2.26 12.01
CA MET A 92 -10.86 3.10 11.75
C MET A 92 -11.64 3.34 13.04
N GLU A 93 -11.87 2.29 13.85
CA GLU A 93 -12.54 2.40 15.14
C GLU A 93 -11.76 3.33 16.08
N HIS A 94 -10.45 3.15 16.18
CA HIS A 94 -9.58 3.99 17.01
C HIS A 94 -9.66 5.46 16.57
N ILE A 95 -9.58 5.71 15.27
CA ILE A 95 -9.69 7.06 14.72
C ILE A 95 -11.06 7.66 15.04
N SER A 96 -12.13 6.88 14.92
CA SER A 96 -13.48 7.31 15.23
C SER A 96 -13.62 7.73 16.68
N ILE A 97 -13.05 6.94 17.60
CA ILE A 97 -13.04 7.25 19.04
C ILE A 97 -12.26 8.55 19.29
N THR A 98 -11.09 8.68 18.68
CA THR A 98 -10.22 9.86 18.83
C THR A 98 -10.94 11.13 18.36
N ILE A 99 -11.63 11.06 17.23
CA ILE A 99 -12.40 12.20 16.69
C ILE A 99 -13.49 12.60 17.68
N ARG A 100 -14.19 11.63 18.27
CA ARG A 100 -15.24 11.90 19.26
C ARG A 100 -14.67 12.58 20.50
N GLU A 101 -13.54 12.08 21.01
CA GLU A 101 -12.86 12.69 22.16
C GLU A 101 -12.44 14.11 21.86
N MET A 102 -11.84 14.33 20.68
CA MET A 102 -11.44 15.66 20.25
C MET A 102 -12.63 16.62 20.18
N GLY A 103 -13.77 16.14 19.64
CA GLY A 103 -14.99 16.93 19.57
C GLY A 103 -15.47 17.37 20.95
N TYR A 104 -15.46 16.45 21.91
CA TYR A 104 -15.81 16.75 23.29
C TYR A 104 -14.87 17.81 23.90
N HIS A 105 -13.57 17.65 23.73
CA HIS A 105 -12.58 18.59 24.26
C HIS A 105 -12.67 19.95 23.59
N LEU A 106 -12.94 19.99 22.28
CA LEU A 106 -13.14 21.25 21.56
C LEU A 106 -14.34 22.01 22.07
N GLU A 107 -15.46 21.32 22.31
CA GLU A 107 -16.65 21.95 22.90
C GLU A 107 -16.35 22.53 24.29
N GLU A 108 -15.61 21.77 25.11
CA GLU A 108 -15.23 22.26 26.45
C GLU A 108 -14.31 23.48 26.35
N PHE A 109 -13.32 23.46 25.47
CA PHE A 109 -12.42 24.60 25.32
C PHE A 109 -13.15 25.83 24.78
N GLU A 110 -14.07 25.66 23.83
CA GLU A 110 -14.86 26.74 23.28
C GLU A 110 -15.81 27.34 24.36
N ARG A 111 -16.38 26.48 25.20
CA ARG A 111 -17.28 26.92 26.29
C ARG A 111 -16.54 27.64 27.39
N THR A 112 -15.38 27.12 27.81
CA THR A 112 -14.61 27.69 28.94
C THR A 112 -13.60 28.72 28.50
N GLY A 113 -13.11 28.62 27.28
CA GLY A 113 -12.00 29.45 26.76
C GLY A 113 -10.65 29.17 27.41
N ASP A 114 -10.53 28.06 28.14
CA ASP A 114 -9.34 27.77 28.96
C ASP A 114 -8.92 26.31 28.86
N ILE A 115 -7.90 26.07 28.05
CA ILE A 115 -7.28 24.76 27.87
C ILE A 115 -6.56 24.31 29.14
N MET A 116 -5.95 25.24 29.87
CA MET A 116 -5.20 24.93 31.09
C MET A 116 -6.11 24.41 32.20
N SER A 117 -7.31 24.95 32.29
CA SER A 117 -8.35 24.47 33.25
C SER A 117 -8.70 23.01 32.95
N TYR A 118 -8.87 22.66 31.70
CA TYR A 118 -9.13 21.27 31.29
C TYR A 118 -7.95 20.35 31.65
N GLN A 119 -6.73 20.76 31.37
CA GLN A 119 -5.54 20.01 31.71
C GLN A 119 -5.41 19.70 33.18
N ASN A 120 -5.71 20.68 34.04
CA ASN A 120 -5.63 20.52 35.48
C ASN A 120 -6.65 19.51 36.03
N ASN A 121 -7.77 19.29 35.36
CA ASN A 121 -8.79 18.34 35.78
C ASN A 121 -8.39 16.87 35.49
N TYR A 122 -7.34 16.63 34.71
CA TYR A 122 -6.94 15.30 34.26
C TYR A 122 -5.52 14.90 34.66
N GLU A 123 -4.87 15.68 35.50
CA GLU A 123 -3.59 15.32 36.10
C GLU A 123 -3.73 14.48 37.36
#